data_eb3c8089436f25b5a11c54b2fe1703bf
#
_entry.id   eb3c8089436f25b5a11c54b2fe1703bf
#
_cell.length_a   1.000
_cell.length_b   1.000
_cell.length_c   1.000
_cell.angle_alpha   90.00
_cell.angle_beta   90.00
_cell.angle_gamma   90.00
#
_symmetry.space_group_name_H-M   'P 1'
#
loop_
_entity.id
_entity.type
_entity.pdbx_description
1 polymer ?
#
loop_
_entity_poly.entity_id
_entity_poly.type
_entity_poly.pdbx_seq_one_letter_code
_entity_poly.pdbx_strand_id
1 'polypeptide(L)'
;MLGTWLSDATITLRESVETWSQALEICGKPLLDAGVIAPEYITAIVQQHQKLGPYYVLAPGLAMPHARPEEGAKGLGLSLLKLQHGVSFGADEFDPVDIIIMLAAPDKHSHIEMISALAELFSSDVDMEKXTSGKKPGGH
;
A
#
# COMPACT_ATOMS: atom_id res chain seq x y z
N MET A 1 1.11 16.91 5.44
CA MET A 1 2.17 17.08 4.51
C MET A 1 2.85 15.79 4.18
N LEU A 2 3.14 15.60 2.91
CA LEU A 2 3.73 14.35 2.46
C LEU A 2 5.16 14.14 2.92
N GLY A 3 5.88 15.23 3.08
CA GLY A 3 7.30 15.15 3.22
C GLY A 3 7.83 14.28 4.32
N THR A 4 7.32 14.46 5.51
CA THR A 4 7.93 13.85 6.68
C THR A 4 7.82 12.32 6.66
N TRP A 5 6.60 11.81 6.58
CA TRP A 5 6.46 10.36 6.64
C TRP A 5 6.84 9.70 5.34
N LEU A 6 6.82 10.42 4.23
CA LEU A 6 7.26 9.87 2.97
C LEU A 6 8.78 9.68 2.97
N SER A 7 9.51 10.64 3.53
CA SER A 7 10.96 10.52 3.58
C SER A 7 11.41 9.43 4.55
N ASP A 8 10.55 9.06 5.50
CA ASP A 8 10.86 7.99 6.43
C ASP A 8 10.32 6.64 5.95
N ALA A 9 9.71 6.61 4.78
CA ALA A 9 9.13 5.38 4.27
C ALA A 9 10.20 4.34 4.03
N THR A 10 9.85 3.10 4.30
CA THR A 10 10.73 1.97 4.05
C THR A 10 10.36 1.34 2.72
N ILE A 11 11.37 0.98 1.96
CA ILE A 11 11.16 0.30 0.68
C ILE A 11 11.81 -1.06 0.74
N THR A 12 11.03 -2.09 0.49
CA THR A 12 11.50 -3.47 0.45
C THR A 12 11.33 -4.02 -0.96
N LEU A 13 12.36 -4.65 -1.45
CA LEU A 13 12.33 -5.25 -2.79
C LEU A 13 12.37 -6.76 -2.65
N ARG A 14 11.48 -7.44 -3.37
CA ARG A 14 11.44 -8.90 -3.40
C ARG A 14 11.20 -9.38 -4.81
N GLU A 15 11.69 -10.55 -5.10
CA GLU A 15 11.43 -11.13 -6.41
C GLU A 15 9.97 -11.55 -6.53
N SER A 16 9.47 -12.28 -5.53
CA SER A 16 8.10 -12.75 -5.54
C SER A 16 7.69 -13.14 -4.13
N VAL A 17 6.39 -13.36 -3.96
CA VAL A 17 5.84 -13.92 -2.73
C VAL A 17 4.83 -14.98 -3.11
N GLU A 18 4.47 -15.84 -2.17
CA GLU A 18 3.57 -16.94 -2.47
C GLU A 18 2.11 -16.52 -2.44
N THR A 19 1.75 -15.65 -1.52
CA THR A 19 0.35 -15.26 -1.34
C THR A 19 0.27 -13.78 -1.03
N TRP A 20 -0.95 -13.24 -1.19
CA TRP A 20 -1.17 -11.86 -0.83
C TRP A 20 -0.98 -11.62 0.68
N SER A 21 -1.31 -12.61 1.52
CA SER A 21 -1.12 -12.40 2.94
C SER A 21 0.35 -12.36 3.29
N GLN A 22 1.17 -13.14 2.60
CA GLN A 22 2.61 -13.04 2.79
C GLN A 22 3.12 -11.66 2.37
N ALA A 23 2.59 -11.13 1.29
CA ALA A 23 2.97 -9.78 0.87
C ALA A 23 2.64 -8.76 1.95
N LEU A 24 1.48 -8.90 2.58
CA LEU A 24 1.12 -7.98 3.66
C LEU A 24 2.06 -8.10 4.84
N GLU A 25 2.44 -9.31 5.19
CA GLU A 25 3.35 -9.52 6.30
C GLU A 25 4.72 -8.89 6.02
N ILE A 26 5.24 -9.11 4.84
CA ILE A 26 6.54 -8.55 4.48
C ILE A 26 6.48 -7.04 4.43
N CYS A 27 5.43 -6.52 3.82
CA CYS A 27 5.28 -5.07 3.69
C CYS A 27 5.13 -4.41 5.06
N GLY A 28 4.44 -5.07 5.98
CA GLY A 28 4.19 -4.51 7.30
C GLY A 28 5.33 -4.67 8.29
N LYS A 29 6.29 -5.53 7.99
CA LYS A 29 7.33 -5.81 8.96
C LYS A 29 8.13 -4.57 9.38
N PRO A 30 8.54 -3.69 8.46
CA PRO A 30 9.27 -2.51 8.92
C PRO A 30 8.45 -1.63 9.86
N LEU A 31 7.13 -1.57 9.65
CA LEU A 31 6.28 -0.79 10.54
C LEU A 31 6.15 -1.46 11.90
N LEU A 32 6.09 -2.79 11.92
CA LEU A 32 6.09 -3.53 13.19
C LEU A 32 7.39 -3.29 13.93
N ASP A 33 8.51 -3.42 13.24
CA ASP A 33 9.82 -3.28 13.87
C ASP A 33 10.02 -1.88 14.42
N ALA A 34 9.46 -0.89 13.75
CA ALA A 34 9.58 0.49 14.21
C ALA A 34 8.56 0.87 15.29
N GLY A 35 7.66 -0.05 15.63
CA GLY A 35 6.64 0.24 16.62
C GLY A 35 5.51 1.12 16.13
N VAL A 36 5.40 1.27 14.82
CA VAL A 36 4.35 2.11 14.23
C VAL A 36 3.02 1.39 14.21
N ILE A 37 3.05 0.07 14.09
CA ILE A 37 1.83 -0.72 14.15
C ILE A 37 2.03 -1.89 15.11
N ALA A 38 0.92 -2.37 15.65
CA ALA A 38 0.90 -3.62 16.41
C ALA A 38 0.58 -4.77 15.46
N PRO A 39 0.88 -6.02 15.86
CA PRO A 39 0.58 -7.16 14.97
C PRO A 39 -0.89 -7.23 14.57
N GLU A 40 -1.79 -6.83 15.44
CA GLU A 40 -3.22 -6.90 15.13
C GLU A 40 -3.61 -5.95 14.00
N TYR A 41 -2.78 -4.98 13.67
CA TYR A 41 -3.05 -4.11 12.52
C TYR A 41 -3.04 -4.93 11.23
N ILE A 42 -2.01 -5.77 11.07
CA ILE A 42 -1.93 -6.62 9.89
C ILE A 42 -3.04 -7.67 9.90
N THR A 43 -3.31 -8.23 11.07
CA THR A 43 -4.39 -9.20 11.20
C THR A 43 -5.72 -8.60 10.77
N ALA A 44 -5.97 -7.35 11.16
CA ALA A 44 -7.21 -6.69 10.78
C ALA A 44 -7.33 -6.54 9.28
N ILE A 45 -6.22 -6.18 8.61
CA ILE A 45 -6.24 -6.05 7.16
C ILE A 45 -6.54 -7.40 6.51
N VAL A 46 -5.89 -8.45 6.99
CA VAL A 46 -6.10 -9.79 6.44
C VAL A 46 -7.56 -10.22 6.62
N GLN A 47 -8.11 -10.01 7.80
CA GLN A 47 -9.48 -10.41 8.08
C GLN A 47 -10.48 -9.63 7.24
N GLN A 48 -10.24 -8.34 7.07
CA GLN A 48 -11.15 -7.55 6.25
C GLN A 48 -11.07 -7.96 4.79
N HIS A 49 -9.89 -8.30 4.31
CA HIS A 49 -9.76 -8.80 2.96
C HIS A 49 -10.55 -10.09 2.78
N GLN A 50 -10.44 -10.99 3.75
CA GLN A 50 -11.17 -12.25 3.67
C GLN A 50 -12.67 -12.04 3.68
N LYS A 51 -13.12 -11.01 4.39
CA LYS A 51 -14.54 -10.75 4.53
C LYS A 51 -15.10 -9.94 3.37
N LEU A 52 -14.39 -8.91 2.96
CA LEU A 52 -14.91 -7.95 1.98
C LEU A 52 -14.25 -8.04 0.61
N GLY A 53 -13.20 -8.83 0.49
CA GLY A 53 -12.42 -8.85 -0.73
C GLY A 53 -11.30 -7.83 -0.68
N PRO A 54 -10.56 -7.69 -1.79
CA PRO A 54 -9.36 -6.84 -1.80
C PRO A 54 -9.70 -5.36 -1.96
N TYR A 55 -10.36 -4.81 -0.98
CA TYR A 55 -10.90 -3.45 -1.02
C TYR A 55 -9.81 -2.38 -1.19
N TYR A 56 -8.57 -2.71 -0.81
CA TYR A 56 -7.48 -1.75 -0.87
C TYR A 56 -6.67 -1.83 -2.16
N VAL A 57 -7.06 -2.69 -3.09
CA VAL A 57 -6.42 -2.72 -4.40
C VAL A 57 -7.12 -1.67 -5.25
N LEU A 58 -6.42 -0.57 -5.53
CA LEU A 58 -7.04 0.62 -6.05
C LEU A 58 -6.86 0.83 -7.55
N ALA A 59 -5.89 0.15 -8.13
CA ALA A 59 -5.58 0.34 -9.55
C ALA A 59 -4.81 -0.88 -10.01
N PRO A 60 -4.67 -1.08 -11.32
CA PRO A 60 -3.92 -2.24 -11.78
C PRO A 60 -2.52 -2.30 -11.18
N GLY A 61 -2.22 -3.40 -10.50
CA GLY A 61 -0.92 -3.62 -9.92
C GLY A 61 -0.64 -2.90 -8.62
N LEU A 62 -1.58 -2.14 -8.09
CA LEU A 62 -1.32 -1.29 -6.92
C LEU A 62 -2.28 -1.58 -5.77
N ALA A 63 -1.74 -1.90 -4.61
CA ALA A 63 -2.50 -2.07 -3.39
C ALA A 63 -2.03 -1.09 -2.33
N MET A 64 -2.97 -0.53 -1.57
CA MET A 64 -2.65 0.37 -0.46
C MET A 64 -3.33 -0.15 0.81
N PRO A 65 -2.84 -1.25 1.38
CA PRO A 65 -3.48 -1.83 2.54
C PRO A 65 -3.43 -0.90 3.75
N HIS A 66 -4.52 -0.85 4.46
CA HIS A 66 -4.62 -0.06 5.68
C HIS A 66 -5.80 -0.56 6.50
N ALA A 67 -5.74 -0.34 7.80
CA ALA A 67 -6.83 -0.62 8.70
C ALA A 67 -7.16 0.66 9.44
N ARG A 68 -8.19 0.61 10.25
CA ARG A 68 -8.55 1.80 11.01
C ARG A 68 -7.52 2.06 12.10
N PRO A 69 -7.35 3.33 12.49
CA PRO A 69 -6.34 3.63 13.52
C PRO A 69 -6.51 2.81 14.80
N GLU A 70 -7.75 2.59 15.23
CA GLU A 70 -8.00 1.85 16.46
C GLU A 70 -7.70 0.37 16.34
N GLU A 71 -7.37 -0.11 15.16
CA GLU A 71 -7.07 -1.52 14.95
C GLU A 71 -5.59 -1.84 15.09
N GLY A 72 -4.82 -0.94 15.68
CA GLY A 72 -3.45 -1.24 16.00
C GLY A 72 -2.43 -0.26 15.47
N ALA A 73 -2.87 0.88 14.95
CA ALA A 73 -1.93 1.90 14.53
C ALA A 73 -1.45 2.68 15.75
N LYS A 74 -0.14 2.74 15.93
CA LYS A 74 0.44 3.45 17.05
C LYS A 74 1.13 4.73 16.64
N GLY A 75 1.43 4.86 15.37
CA GLY A 75 2.13 6.02 14.87
C GLY A 75 1.83 6.23 13.41
N LEU A 76 2.52 7.18 12.83
CA LEU A 76 2.36 7.52 11.42
C LEU A 76 3.48 6.85 10.65
N GLY A 77 3.15 6.10 9.60
CA GLY A 77 4.19 5.44 8.85
C GLY A 77 3.74 4.93 7.51
N LEU A 78 4.71 4.64 6.68
CA LEU A 78 4.49 4.19 5.33
C LEU A 78 5.56 3.16 4.99
N SER A 79 5.14 2.05 4.37
CA SER A 79 6.08 1.03 3.94
C SER A 79 5.68 0.55 2.56
N LEU A 80 6.65 0.45 1.66
CA LEU A 80 6.39 0.03 0.30
C LEU A 80 7.10 -1.28 0.03
N LEU A 81 6.37 -2.23 -0.56
CA LEU A 81 6.94 -3.48 -1.05
C LEU A 81 6.79 -3.51 -2.55
N LYS A 82 7.91 -3.67 -3.25
CA LYS A 82 7.89 -3.81 -4.70
C LYS A 82 8.28 -5.24 -5.05
N LEU A 83 7.45 -5.88 -5.85
CA LEU A 83 7.68 -7.25 -6.29
C LEU A 83 8.10 -7.24 -7.76
N GLN A 84 9.11 -8.04 -8.08
CA GLN A 84 9.47 -8.20 -9.48
C GLN A 84 8.37 -8.95 -10.22
N HIS A 85 7.78 -9.95 -9.56
CA HIS A 85 6.65 -10.68 -10.11
C HIS A 85 5.45 -10.46 -9.22
N GLY A 86 4.38 -9.94 -9.78
CA GLY A 86 3.19 -9.63 -9.00
C GLY A 86 2.50 -10.86 -8.46
N VAL A 87 1.65 -10.65 -7.48
CA VAL A 87 0.91 -11.73 -6.83
C VAL A 87 -0.57 -11.43 -6.91
N SER A 88 -1.39 -12.46 -6.94
CA SER A 88 -2.82 -12.28 -7.01
C SER A 88 -3.38 -11.89 -5.64
N PHE A 89 -4.20 -10.86 -5.63
CA PHE A 89 -4.94 -10.43 -4.45
C PHE A 89 -6.42 -10.76 -4.58
N GLY A 90 -6.81 -11.47 -5.64
CA GLY A 90 -8.21 -11.69 -5.91
C GLY A 90 -8.90 -10.46 -6.45
N ALA A 91 -8.16 -9.61 -7.14
CA ALA A 91 -8.66 -8.31 -7.56
C ALA A 91 -9.01 -8.27 -9.05
N ASP A 92 -9.24 -9.41 -9.64
CA ASP A 92 -9.71 -9.51 -11.03
C ASP A 92 -8.77 -8.78 -11.98
N GLU A 93 -9.27 -7.76 -12.67
CA GLU A 93 -8.47 -7.09 -13.68
C GLU A 93 -7.33 -6.27 -13.09
N PHE A 94 -7.35 -6.00 -11.80
CA PHE A 94 -6.23 -5.29 -11.16
C PHE A 94 -5.08 -6.22 -10.81
N ASP A 95 -5.31 -7.53 -10.80
CA ASP A 95 -4.24 -8.51 -10.57
C ASP A 95 -3.37 -8.65 -11.82
N PRO A 96 -2.12 -9.03 -11.68
CA PRO A 96 -1.41 -9.22 -10.41
C PRO A 96 -0.91 -7.90 -9.85
N VAL A 97 -0.70 -7.89 -8.54
CA VAL A 97 -0.27 -6.68 -7.84
C VAL A 97 1.22 -6.78 -7.54
N ASP A 98 1.96 -5.76 -7.91
CA ASP A 98 3.41 -5.75 -7.68
C ASP A 98 3.89 -4.56 -6.85
N ILE A 99 3.01 -3.62 -6.53
CA ILE A 99 3.36 -2.52 -5.64
C ILE A 99 2.36 -2.50 -4.50
N ILE A 100 2.87 -2.69 -3.29
CA ILE A 100 2.05 -2.70 -2.09
C ILE A 100 2.55 -1.59 -1.16
N ILE A 101 1.68 -0.67 -0.82
CA ILE A 101 2.04 0.44 0.05
C ILE A 101 1.16 0.38 1.28
N MET A 102 1.75 -0.02 2.41
CA MET A 102 1.00 -0.07 3.65
C MET A 102 1.15 1.24 4.39
N LEU A 103 0.04 1.78 4.82
CA LEU A 103 0.07 3.02 5.58
C LEU A 103 -0.58 2.85 6.92
N ALA A 104 -0.10 3.62 7.90
CA ALA A 104 -0.65 3.62 9.24
C ALA A 104 -0.69 5.03 9.75
N ALA A 105 -1.74 5.34 10.49
CA ALA A 105 -1.90 6.65 11.11
C ALA A 105 -2.57 6.46 12.44
N PRO A 106 -2.16 7.23 13.46
CA PRO A 106 -2.65 6.97 14.82
C PRO A 106 -4.03 7.52 15.09
N ASP A 107 -4.55 8.37 14.23
CA ASP A 107 -5.86 8.95 14.43
C ASP A 107 -6.55 9.14 13.08
N LYS A 108 -7.85 9.38 13.16
CA LYS A 108 -8.67 9.46 11.98
C LYS A 108 -8.26 10.61 11.06
N HIS A 109 -7.89 11.73 11.62
CA HIS A 109 -7.54 12.90 10.82
C HIS A 109 -6.27 12.62 10.01
N SER A 110 -5.24 12.10 10.66
CA SER A 110 -4.00 11.76 9.97
C SER A 110 -4.23 10.67 8.93
N HIS A 111 -5.07 9.72 9.25
CA HIS A 111 -5.40 8.62 8.36
C HIS A 111 -5.98 9.15 7.05
N ILE A 112 -6.98 10.01 7.15
CA ILE A 112 -7.63 10.56 5.97
C ILE A 112 -6.66 11.43 5.19
N GLU A 113 -5.84 12.20 5.89
CA GLU A 113 -4.86 13.07 5.27
C GLU A 113 -3.86 12.26 4.46
N MET A 114 -3.37 11.15 5.00
CA MET A 114 -2.44 10.29 4.30
C MET A 114 -3.05 9.70 3.04
N ILE A 115 -4.26 9.18 3.17
CA ILE A 115 -4.92 8.56 2.02
C ILE A 115 -5.13 9.59 0.91
N SER A 116 -5.58 10.77 1.27
CA SER A 116 -5.81 11.83 0.29
C SER A 116 -4.52 12.24 -0.39
N ALA A 117 -3.44 12.37 0.38
CA ALA A 117 -2.16 12.78 -0.18
C ALA A 117 -1.62 11.73 -1.14
N LEU A 118 -1.74 10.46 -0.77
CA LEU A 118 -1.27 9.40 -1.64
C LEU A 118 -2.10 9.28 -2.91
N ALA A 119 -3.40 9.44 -2.79
CA ALA A 119 -4.26 9.42 -3.97
C ALA A 119 -3.88 10.53 -4.93
N GLU A 120 -3.61 11.71 -4.40
CA GLU A 120 -3.19 12.82 -5.23
C GLU A 120 -1.85 12.55 -5.89
N LEU A 121 -0.93 11.98 -5.14
CA LEU A 121 0.39 11.64 -5.65
C LEU A 121 0.29 10.65 -6.81
N PHE A 122 -0.54 9.64 -6.66
CA PHE A 122 -0.66 8.65 -7.73
C PHE A 122 -1.40 9.19 -8.94
N SER A 123 -2.28 10.13 -8.77
CA SER A 123 -2.87 10.80 -9.92
C SER A 123 -1.81 11.56 -10.70
N SER A 124 -0.94 12.26 -9.99
CA SER A 124 0.16 12.98 -10.63
C SER A 124 1.10 12.02 -11.32
N ASP A 125 1.40 10.90 -10.67
CA ASP A 125 2.28 9.92 -11.25
C ASP A 125 1.74 9.37 -12.55
N VAL A 126 0.47 9.11 -12.59
CA VAL A 126 -0.15 8.62 -13.81
C VAL A 126 0.04 9.62 -14.93
N ASP A 127 -0.19 10.89 -14.64
CA ASP A 127 0.00 11.93 -15.64
C ASP A 127 1.44 11.99 -16.09
N MET A 128 2.37 11.95 -15.16
CA MET A 128 3.79 11.99 -15.49
C MET A 128 4.19 10.80 -16.32
N GLU A 129 3.69 9.66 -15.98
CA GLU A 129 4.02 8.45 -16.70
C GLU A 129 3.54 8.53 -18.13
N LYS A 130 2.40 9.05 -18.34
CA LYS A 130 1.92 9.25 -19.69
C LYS A 130 2.85 10.10 -20.50
N UNK A 131 3.14 10.92 -19.79
CA UNK A 131 3.88 11.90 -20.47
C UNK A 131 5.22 11.51 -20.71
N THR A 132 5.74 10.91 -19.92
CA THR A 132 7.11 10.54 -20.09
C THR A 132 7.26 9.31 -20.90
N SER A 133 6.48 8.32 -20.62
CA SER A 133 6.69 7.10 -21.33
C SER A 133 6.36 7.33 -22.77
N GLY A 134 5.66 8.33 -22.99
CA GLY A 134 5.32 8.65 -24.32
C GLY A 134 4.89 7.44 -24.97
N LYS A 135 5.01 6.50 -24.29
CA LYS A 135 4.70 5.38 -24.75
C LYS A 135 3.37 5.11 -24.75
N LYS A 136 3.01 5.40 -24.38
CA LYS A 136 2.00 5.21 -24.41
C LYS A 136 1.29 5.90 -24.85
N PRO A 137 1.14 5.61 -25.54
CA PRO A 137 0.54 6.42 -25.89
C PRO A 137 -0.62 6.16 -25.72
N GLY A 138 -0.85 5.77 -25.65
CA GLY A 138 -1.58 5.90 -25.43
C GLY A 138 -2.13 6.07 -24.94
N GLY A 139 -1.95 6.01 -24.94
CA GLY A 139 -2.17 6.26 -24.54
C GLY A 139 -2.58 6.81 -24.25
N HIS A 140 -2.55 6.76 -24.28
CA HIS A 140 -2.70 7.17 -23.99
C HIS A 140 -3.03 7.45 -24.16
#